data_431815c987b7a2fc757404219683e38f
#
_entry.id   431815c987b7a2fc757404219683e38f
#
_cell.length_a   1.000
_cell.length_b   1.000
_cell.length_c   1.000
_cell.angle_alpha   90.00
_cell.angle_beta   90.00
_cell.angle_gamma   90.00
#
_symmetry.space_group_name_H-M   'P 1'
#
loop_
_entity.id
_entity.type
_entity.pdbx_description
1 polymer ?
#
loop_
_entity_poly.entity_id
_entity_poly.type
_entity_poly.pdbx_seq_one_letter_code
_entity_poly.pdbx_strand_id
1 'polypeptide(L)'
;MANLGASPLDDVVIVGGGLAGLFCALKLAPLPVTILSTAPIGTGASSVWAQGGIAAALSDGDTAEKHTADTLIAGAGLCDEAMVLGMAQEARARIYDLLAYGVPFDKDLEGTLLQSREAAHSERRIVRVKGDTAGKAIMEALHIAALYAPSIQVV
;
A
#
# COMPACT_ATOMS: atom_id res chain seq x y z
N MET A 1 37.97 -14.99 -0.07
CA MET A 1 38.19 -13.55 -0.15
C MET A 1 36.87 -12.92 -0.49
N ALA A 2 36.25 -12.26 0.47
CA ALA A 2 34.96 -11.57 0.25
C ALA A 2 35.22 -10.36 -0.66
N ASN A 3 34.44 -10.24 -1.72
CA ASN A 3 34.52 -9.14 -2.66
C ASN A 3 33.92 -7.89 -1.99
N LEU A 4 34.77 -7.04 -1.40
CA LEU A 4 34.44 -5.76 -0.77
C LEU A 4 34.29 -4.64 -1.82
N GLY A 5 33.62 -4.89 -2.93
CA GLY A 5 33.50 -3.96 -4.06
C GLY A 5 32.18 -3.21 -4.16
N ALA A 6 31.22 -3.39 -3.26
CA ALA A 6 30.00 -2.58 -3.25
C ALA A 6 30.24 -1.31 -2.43
N SER A 7 29.93 -0.15 -2.99
CA SER A 7 29.95 1.13 -2.26
C SER A 7 28.89 1.10 -1.15
N PRO A 8 29.18 1.58 0.06
CA PRO A 8 28.19 1.59 1.16
C PRO A 8 26.98 2.49 0.89
N LEU A 9 26.89 3.14 -0.25
CA LEU A 9 25.76 3.96 -0.68
C LEU A 9 24.79 3.25 -1.66
N ASP A 10 25.09 1.99 -2.02
CA ASP A 10 24.31 1.29 -3.05
C ASP A 10 23.16 0.44 -2.48
N ASP A 11 23.12 0.21 -1.17
CA ASP A 11 22.10 -0.62 -0.52
C ASP A 11 21.12 0.23 0.32
N VAL A 12 19.84 0.15 -0.03
CA VAL A 12 18.77 0.72 0.80
C VAL A 12 18.38 -0.28 1.87
N VAL A 13 18.37 0.14 3.14
CA VAL A 13 17.87 -0.69 4.24
C VAL A 13 16.51 -0.19 4.69
N ILE A 14 15.53 -1.08 4.71
CA ILE A 14 14.17 -0.83 5.18
C ILE A 14 13.95 -1.63 6.45
N VAL A 15 13.58 -0.96 7.54
CA VAL A 15 13.24 -1.61 8.81
C VAL A 15 11.74 -1.82 8.89
N GLY A 16 11.32 -3.09 8.86
CA GLY A 16 9.93 -3.52 8.96
C GLY A 16 9.37 -4.15 7.68
N GLY A 17 8.99 -5.42 7.79
CA GLY A 17 8.41 -6.24 6.69
C GLY A 17 6.89 -6.14 6.58
N GLY A 18 6.26 -5.06 7.02
CA GLY A 18 4.83 -4.79 6.81
C GLY A 18 4.52 -4.20 5.43
N LEU A 19 3.25 -3.81 5.21
CA LEU A 19 2.77 -3.26 3.94
C LEU A 19 3.66 -2.13 3.42
N ALA A 20 3.96 -1.14 4.26
CA ALA A 20 4.73 0.02 3.86
C ALA A 20 6.17 -0.34 3.44
N GLY A 21 6.83 -1.23 4.20
CA GLY A 21 8.20 -1.66 3.89
C GLY A 21 8.28 -2.47 2.59
N LEU A 22 7.38 -3.43 2.40
CA LEU A 22 7.31 -4.22 1.18
C LEU A 22 6.99 -3.36 -0.05
N PHE A 23 6.00 -2.49 0.07
CA PHE A 23 5.62 -1.59 -1.02
C PHE A 23 6.77 -0.64 -1.39
N CYS A 24 7.43 -0.04 -0.39
CA CYS A 24 8.60 0.82 -0.60
C CYS A 24 9.73 0.07 -1.32
N ALA A 25 10.07 -1.14 -0.88
CA ALA A 25 11.09 -1.97 -1.51
C ALA A 25 10.77 -2.25 -2.99
N LEU A 26 9.53 -2.62 -3.29
CA LEU A 26 9.07 -2.88 -4.66
C LEU A 26 9.11 -1.62 -5.54
N LYS A 27 8.81 -0.45 -4.99
CA LYS A 27 8.88 0.83 -5.71
C LYS A 27 10.32 1.28 -5.97
N LEU A 28 11.27 0.84 -5.18
CA LEU A 28 12.70 1.13 -5.36
C LEU A 28 13.38 0.21 -6.38
N ALA A 29 12.77 -0.92 -6.75
CA ALA A 29 13.33 -1.82 -7.75
C ALA A 29 13.66 -1.06 -9.06
N PRO A 30 14.82 -1.30 -9.69
CA PRO A 30 15.77 -2.41 -9.46
C PRO A 30 16.91 -2.10 -8.47
N LEU A 31 16.82 -1.04 -7.66
CA LEU A 31 17.85 -0.76 -6.65
C LEU A 31 17.94 -1.91 -5.63
N PRO A 32 19.14 -2.31 -5.19
CA PRO A 32 19.31 -3.27 -4.11
C PRO A 32 18.66 -2.77 -2.81
N VAL A 33 17.79 -3.61 -2.23
CA VAL A 33 17.10 -3.29 -0.98
C VAL A 33 17.21 -4.46 -0.01
N THR A 34 17.57 -4.19 1.22
CA THR A 34 17.52 -5.13 2.33
C THR A 34 16.40 -4.77 3.28
N ILE A 35 15.43 -5.66 3.47
CA ILE A 35 14.35 -5.52 4.45
C ILE A 35 14.74 -6.26 5.72
N LEU A 36 14.83 -5.54 6.84
CA LEU A 36 15.01 -6.14 8.17
C LEU A 36 13.66 -6.41 8.80
N SER A 37 13.37 -7.68 9.10
CA SER A 37 12.09 -8.08 9.69
C SER A 37 12.30 -8.92 10.94
N THR A 38 11.52 -8.66 11.99
CA THR A 38 11.58 -9.42 13.25
C THR A 38 10.90 -10.79 13.17
N ALA A 39 10.17 -11.06 12.09
CA ALA A 39 9.48 -12.31 11.83
C ALA A 39 9.42 -12.56 10.31
N PRO A 40 9.18 -13.81 9.88
CA PRO A 40 8.97 -14.09 8.46
C PRO A 40 7.89 -13.17 7.87
N ILE A 41 8.13 -12.69 6.64
CA ILE A 41 7.17 -11.82 5.94
C ILE A 41 5.78 -12.48 5.90
N GLY A 42 4.75 -11.67 6.14
CA GLY A 42 3.36 -12.17 6.22
C GLY A 42 2.96 -12.68 7.60
N THR A 43 3.89 -12.70 8.57
CA THR A 43 3.59 -13.01 9.98
C THR A 43 4.00 -11.86 10.89
N GLY A 44 3.24 -11.60 11.96
CA GLY A 44 3.60 -10.59 12.96
C GLY A 44 3.37 -9.13 12.56
N ALA A 45 3.15 -8.82 11.29
CA ALA A 45 2.84 -7.46 10.85
C ALA A 45 1.36 -7.12 11.10
N SER A 46 1.07 -5.96 11.68
CA SER A 46 -0.30 -5.48 11.92
C SER A 46 -1.11 -5.34 10.61
N SER A 47 -0.45 -5.11 9.50
CA SER A 47 -1.06 -5.00 8.17
C SER A 47 -1.90 -6.22 7.77
N VAL A 48 -1.52 -7.43 8.21
CA VAL A 48 -2.28 -8.67 7.93
C VAL A 48 -3.68 -8.64 8.54
N TRP A 49 -3.85 -7.90 9.63
CA TRP A 49 -5.10 -7.82 10.40
C TRP A 49 -6.00 -6.65 9.95
N ALA A 50 -5.55 -5.82 9.01
CA ALA A 50 -6.35 -4.73 8.48
C ALA A 50 -7.54 -5.27 7.67
N GLN A 51 -8.75 -4.86 8.06
CA GLN A 51 -10.00 -5.42 7.52
C GLN A 51 -10.63 -4.53 6.43
N GLY A 52 -10.85 -3.26 6.71
CA GLY A 52 -11.74 -2.38 5.96
C GLY A 52 -11.48 -2.30 4.45
N GLY A 53 -10.30 -1.92 4.04
CA GLY A 53 -9.97 -1.64 2.64
C GLY A 53 -9.08 -0.41 2.52
N ILE A 54 -8.95 0.12 1.29
CA ILE A 54 -8.16 1.33 1.03
C ILE A 54 -9.05 2.37 0.37
N ALA A 55 -8.99 3.61 0.89
CA ALA A 55 -9.70 4.75 0.34
C ALA A 55 -8.92 5.37 -0.82
N ALA A 56 -9.55 5.52 -1.97
CA ALA A 56 -9.01 6.23 -3.13
C ALA A 56 -10.13 6.83 -3.98
N ALA A 57 -10.00 8.07 -4.39
CA ALA A 57 -10.92 8.72 -5.31
C ALA A 57 -10.75 8.15 -6.72
N LEU A 58 -11.55 7.14 -7.08
CA LEU A 58 -11.48 6.43 -8.36
C LEU A 58 -12.68 6.70 -9.26
N SER A 59 -13.85 6.97 -8.66
CA SER A 59 -15.10 7.19 -9.39
C SER A 59 -15.15 8.57 -10.04
N ASP A 60 -15.96 8.69 -11.10
CA ASP A 60 -16.30 9.97 -11.68
C ASP A 60 -17.03 10.85 -10.64
N GLY A 61 -16.57 12.10 -10.49
CA GLY A 61 -17.12 13.05 -9.52
C GLY A 61 -16.51 12.98 -8.12
N ASP A 62 -15.71 11.95 -7.79
CA ASP A 62 -14.87 11.96 -6.57
C ASP A 62 -13.48 12.54 -6.89
N THR A 63 -12.92 13.30 -5.96
CA THR A 63 -11.64 13.98 -6.14
C THR A 63 -10.75 13.85 -4.89
N ALA A 64 -9.45 14.09 -5.06
CA ALA A 64 -8.50 14.12 -3.96
C ALA A 64 -8.87 15.21 -2.93
N GLU A 65 -9.40 16.35 -3.39
CA GLU A 65 -9.82 17.45 -2.53
C GLU A 65 -11.01 17.06 -1.66
N LYS A 66 -12.02 16.36 -2.22
CA LYS A 66 -13.15 15.81 -1.44
C LYS A 66 -12.65 14.80 -0.40
N HIS A 67 -11.73 13.91 -0.80
CA HIS A 67 -11.13 12.93 0.12
C HIS A 67 -10.35 13.63 1.24
N THR A 68 -9.60 14.68 0.91
CA THR A 68 -8.87 15.51 1.88
C THR A 68 -9.83 16.16 2.87
N ALA A 69 -10.90 16.81 2.39
CA ALA A 69 -11.88 17.45 3.25
C ALA A 69 -12.51 16.47 4.26
N ASP A 70 -12.93 15.29 3.79
CA ASP A 70 -13.47 14.24 4.67
C ASP A 70 -12.44 13.80 5.73
N THR A 71 -11.18 13.64 5.33
CA THR A 71 -10.10 13.21 6.22
C THR A 71 -9.79 14.27 7.28
N LEU A 72 -9.77 15.57 6.92
CA LEU A 72 -9.54 16.65 7.86
C LEU A 72 -10.67 16.77 8.89
N ILE A 73 -11.93 16.57 8.46
CA ILE A 73 -13.09 16.55 9.35
C ILE A 73 -12.97 15.39 10.35
N ALA A 74 -12.70 14.19 9.88
CA ALA A 74 -12.54 13.01 10.72
C ALA A 74 -11.33 13.10 11.66
N GLY A 75 -10.27 13.75 11.23
CA GLY A 75 -9.04 13.96 11.99
C GLY A 75 -9.14 15.00 13.09
N ALA A 76 -10.23 15.79 13.14
CA ALA A 76 -10.54 16.71 14.23
C ALA A 76 -9.36 17.63 14.65
N GLY A 77 -8.61 18.15 13.69
CA GLY A 77 -7.47 19.05 13.93
C GLY A 77 -6.12 18.36 14.16
N LEU A 78 -6.04 17.03 14.08
CA LEU A 78 -4.78 16.29 14.20
C LEU A 78 -4.03 16.11 12.88
N CYS A 79 -4.64 16.47 11.74
CA CYS A 79 -4.07 16.25 10.41
C CYS A 79 -3.28 17.47 9.92
N ASP A 80 -2.18 17.24 9.25
CA ASP A 80 -1.52 18.21 8.38
C ASP A 80 -2.21 18.19 7.00
N GLU A 81 -2.79 19.30 6.58
CA GLU A 81 -3.58 19.40 5.36
C GLU A 81 -2.76 19.10 4.10
N ALA A 82 -1.52 19.61 4.02
CA ALA A 82 -0.66 19.41 2.86
C ALA A 82 -0.28 17.92 2.70
N MET A 83 -0.02 17.24 3.80
CA MET A 83 0.28 15.81 3.80
C MET A 83 -0.94 14.98 3.42
N VAL A 84 -2.13 15.32 3.93
CA VAL A 84 -3.37 14.60 3.57
C VAL A 84 -3.70 14.80 2.10
N LEU A 85 -3.57 16.01 1.57
CA LEU A 85 -3.82 16.27 0.15
C LEU A 85 -2.84 15.49 -0.74
N GLY A 86 -1.55 15.50 -0.43
CA GLY A 86 -0.54 14.73 -1.16
C GLY A 86 -0.85 13.23 -1.17
N MET A 87 -1.22 12.67 -0.01
CA MET A 87 -1.63 11.27 0.11
C MET A 87 -2.88 10.97 -0.75
N ALA A 88 -3.90 11.82 -0.69
CA ALA A 88 -5.14 11.62 -1.45
C ALA A 88 -4.93 11.73 -2.96
N GLN A 89 -4.05 12.64 -3.43
CA GLN A 89 -3.69 12.79 -4.84
C GLN A 89 -2.97 11.56 -5.38
N GLU A 90 -2.11 10.94 -4.57
CA GLU A 90 -1.39 9.73 -5.00
C GLU A 90 -2.23 8.45 -4.90
N ALA A 91 -3.29 8.41 -4.10
CA ALA A 91 -4.03 7.20 -3.75
C ALA A 91 -4.47 6.40 -4.98
N ARG A 92 -4.98 7.06 -6.03
CA ARG A 92 -5.37 6.39 -7.29
C ARG A 92 -4.23 5.59 -7.90
N ALA A 93 -3.06 6.20 -8.06
CA ALA A 93 -1.90 5.54 -8.64
C ALA A 93 -1.43 4.35 -7.77
N ARG A 94 -1.51 4.49 -6.45
CA ARG A 94 -1.12 3.41 -5.51
C ARG A 94 -2.08 2.20 -5.59
N ILE A 95 -3.36 2.41 -5.82
CA ILE A 95 -4.30 1.30 -6.06
C ILE A 95 -3.93 0.53 -7.34
N TYR A 96 -3.57 1.22 -8.41
CA TYR A 96 -3.12 0.55 -9.65
C TYR A 96 -1.78 -0.16 -9.47
N ASP A 97 -0.85 0.38 -8.69
CA ASP A 97 0.38 -0.34 -8.32
C ASP A 97 0.06 -1.66 -7.60
N LEU A 98 -0.86 -1.63 -6.61
CA LEU A 98 -1.27 -2.83 -5.89
C LEU A 98 -1.94 -3.87 -6.80
N LEU A 99 -2.76 -3.43 -7.75
CA LEU A 99 -3.32 -4.30 -8.79
C LEU A 99 -2.22 -4.95 -9.63
N ALA A 100 -1.20 -4.18 -10.02
CA ALA A 100 -0.06 -4.69 -10.80
C ALA A 100 0.75 -5.72 -10.01
N TYR A 101 0.83 -5.59 -8.68
CA TYR A 101 1.43 -6.59 -7.80
C TYR A 101 0.52 -7.79 -7.52
N GLY A 102 -0.68 -7.82 -8.08
CA GLY A 102 -1.58 -8.97 -8.00
C GLY A 102 -2.59 -8.93 -6.85
N VAL A 103 -2.82 -7.77 -6.22
CA VAL A 103 -3.89 -7.66 -5.21
C VAL A 103 -5.26 -7.87 -5.86
N PRO A 104 -6.05 -8.85 -5.40
CA PRO A 104 -7.31 -9.22 -6.05
C PRO A 104 -8.47 -8.38 -5.50
N PHE A 105 -8.45 -7.06 -5.72
CA PHE A 105 -9.56 -6.20 -5.34
C PHE A 105 -10.86 -6.62 -6.02
N ASP A 106 -11.96 -6.46 -5.32
CA ASP A 106 -13.30 -6.79 -5.82
C ASP A 106 -13.64 -5.95 -7.05
N LYS A 107 -14.19 -6.61 -8.08
CA LYS A 107 -14.58 -6.02 -9.36
C LYS A 107 -15.98 -6.44 -9.75
N ASP A 108 -16.65 -5.59 -10.54
CA ASP A 108 -17.90 -5.96 -11.21
C ASP A 108 -17.65 -6.90 -12.41
N LEU A 109 -18.73 -7.23 -13.12
CA LEU A 109 -18.69 -8.11 -14.30
C LEU A 109 -17.93 -7.50 -15.48
N GLU A 110 -17.85 -6.17 -15.52
CA GLU A 110 -17.16 -5.38 -16.53
C GLU A 110 -15.67 -5.18 -16.18
N GLY A 111 -15.23 -5.60 -14.98
CA GLY A 111 -13.86 -5.50 -14.51
C GLY A 111 -13.53 -4.17 -13.80
N THR A 112 -14.52 -3.34 -13.54
CA THR A 112 -14.38 -2.08 -12.79
C THR A 112 -14.27 -2.36 -11.29
N LEU A 113 -13.39 -1.63 -10.60
CA LEU A 113 -13.22 -1.77 -9.15
C LEU A 113 -14.49 -1.40 -8.40
N LEU A 114 -14.97 -2.33 -7.57
CA LEU A 114 -16.08 -2.05 -6.68
C LEU A 114 -15.64 -1.16 -5.53
N GLN A 115 -16.40 -0.11 -5.28
CA GLN A 115 -16.16 0.83 -4.20
C GLN A 115 -17.33 0.88 -3.23
N SER A 116 -17.04 0.83 -1.95
CA SER A 116 -18.01 1.05 -0.88
C SER A 116 -17.80 2.39 -0.20
N ARG A 117 -18.76 2.82 0.60
CA ARG A 117 -18.68 4.02 1.42
C ARG A 117 -18.67 3.64 2.91
N GLU A 118 -17.79 4.24 3.65
CA GLU A 118 -17.76 4.18 5.11
C GLU A 118 -18.17 5.51 5.73
N ALA A 119 -18.46 5.51 7.02
CA ALA A 119 -19.16 6.61 7.70
C ALA A 119 -18.48 7.99 7.59
N ALA A 120 -17.15 8.03 7.55
CA ALA A 120 -16.40 9.29 7.47
C ALA A 120 -16.27 9.84 6.04
N HIS A 121 -16.70 9.11 5.03
CA HIS A 121 -16.55 9.50 3.63
C HIS A 121 -17.82 10.05 3.02
N SER A 122 -17.74 11.17 2.30
CA SER A 122 -18.85 11.74 1.52
C SER A 122 -19.15 10.94 0.25
N GLU A 123 -18.15 10.26 -0.30
CA GLU A 123 -18.24 9.48 -1.55
C GLU A 123 -17.91 8.00 -1.33
N ARG A 124 -18.24 7.17 -2.33
CA ARG A 124 -17.81 5.76 -2.37
C ARG A 124 -16.38 5.70 -2.88
N ARG A 125 -15.41 5.36 -2.01
CA ARG A 125 -13.99 5.30 -2.38
C ARG A 125 -13.20 4.16 -1.77
N ILE A 126 -13.86 3.26 -1.04
CA ILE A 126 -13.16 2.16 -0.37
C ILE A 126 -13.12 0.95 -1.30
N VAL A 127 -11.93 0.59 -1.78
CA VAL A 127 -11.70 -0.67 -2.49
C VAL A 127 -11.42 -1.79 -1.49
N ARG A 128 -11.99 -2.98 -1.71
CA ARG A 128 -11.98 -4.11 -0.78
C ARG A 128 -11.53 -5.39 -1.45
N VAL A 129 -11.23 -6.39 -0.63
CA VAL A 129 -11.01 -7.78 -1.06
C VAL A 129 -11.93 -8.68 -0.24
N LYS A 130 -12.94 -9.28 -0.87
CA LYS A 130 -13.88 -10.24 -0.27
C LYS A 130 -14.39 -9.81 1.11
N GLY A 131 -14.85 -8.56 1.20
CA GLY A 131 -15.29 -7.97 2.47
C GLY A 131 -14.11 -7.49 3.33
N ASP A 132 -13.74 -8.22 4.36
CA ASP A 132 -12.81 -7.79 5.42
C ASP A 132 -11.42 -8.44 5.34
N THR A 133 -10.95 -8.83 4.16
CA THR A 133 -9.67 -9.53 3.99
C THR A 133 -8.60 -8.70 3.27
N ALA A 134 -8.80 -7.40 3.13
CA ALA A 134 -7.93 -6.54 2.34
C ALA A 134 -6.46 -6.58 2.80
N GLY A 135 -6.21 -6.42 4.11
CA GLY A 135 -4.85 -6.43 4.63
C GLY A 135 -4.10 -7.72 4.36
N LYS A 136 -4.76 -8.87 4.61
CA LYS A 136 -4.17 -10.19 4.32
C LYS A 136 -3.85 -10.35 2.84
N ALA A 137 -4.79 -10.04 1.95
CA ALA A 137 -4.61 -10.19 0.51
C ALA A 137 -3.51 -9.27 -0.04
N ILE A 138 -3.42 -8.03 0.44
CA ILE A 138 -2.35 -7.10 0.07
C ILE A 138 -0.99 -7.63 0.53
N MET A 139 -0.88 -8.08 1.78
CA MET A 139 0.37 -8.62 2.30
C MET A 139 0.83 -9.87 1.54
N GLU A 140 -0.08 -10.78 1.18
CA GLU A 140 0.21 -11.97 0.36
C GLU A 140 0.73 -11.56 -1.02
N ALA A 141 0.07 -10.63 -1.70
CA ALA A 141 0.46 -10.17 -3.03
C ALA A 141 1.84 -9.48 -3.02
N LEU A 142 2.07 -8.56 -2.07
CA LEU A 142 3.35 -7.86 -1.95
C LEU A 142 4.49 -8.80 -1.54
N HIS A 143 4.22 -9.78 -0.67
CA HIS A 143 5.20 -10.80 -0.31
C HIS A 143 5.62 -11.62 -1.53
N ILE A 144 4.66 -12.11 -2.32
CA ILE A 144 4.94 -12.84 -3.55
C ILE A 144 5.74 -11.97 -4.52
N ALA A 145 5.33 -10.72 -4.74
CA ALA A 145 6.05 -9.81 -5.63
C ALA A 145 7.49 -9.57 -5.16
N ALA A 146 7.72 -9.40 -3.85
CA ALA A 146 9.05 -9.21 -3.28
C ALA A 146 9.94 -10.46 -3.40
N LEU A 147 9.37 -11.67 -3.24
CA LEU A 147 10.10 -12.93 -3.44
C LEU A 147 10.64 -13.10 -4.86
N TYR A 148 9.91 -12.60 -5.86
CA TYR A 148 10.33 -12.67 -7.26
C TYR A 148 11.17 -11.47 -7.71
N ALA A 149 11.39 -10.46 -6.86
CA ALA A 149 12.21 -9.30 -7.15
C ALA A 149 13.69 -9.58 -6.78
N PRO A 150 14.60 -9.76 -7.75
CA PRO A 150 15.98 -10.16 -7.47
C PRO A 150 16.79 -9.09 -6.72
N SER A 151 16.31 -7.85 -6.70
CA SER A 151 16.91 -6.73 -5.99
C SER A 151 16.50 -6.63 -4.52
N ILE A 152 15.57 -7.47 -4.05
CA ILE A 152 15.06 -7.41 -2.67
C ILE A 152 15.54 -8.61 -1.87
N GLN A 153 16.19 -8.34 -0.74
CA GLN A 153 16.60 -9.34 0.25
C GLN A 153 15.84 -9.10 1.56
N VAL A 154 15.38 -10.16 2.19
CA VAL A 154 14.76 -10.12 3.53
C VAL A 154 15.65 -10.82 4.53
N VAL A 155 15.90 -10.15 5.68
CA VAL A 155 16.74 -10.64 6.77
C VAL A 155 16.01 -10.53 8.11
#